data_287a6535220912d113cf620d99450281
#
_entry.id   287a6535220912d113cf620d99450281
#
_cell.length_a   1.000
_cell.length_b   1.000
_cell.length_c   1.000
_cell.angle_alpha   90.00
_cell.angle_beta   90.00
_cell.angle_gamma   90.00
#
_symmetry.space_group_name_H-M   'P 1'
#
loop_
_entity.id
_entity.type
_entity.pdbx_description
1 polymer ?
#
loop_
_entity_poly.entity_id
_entity_poly.type
_entity_poly.pdbx_seq_one_letter_code
_entity_poly.pdbx_strand_id
1 'polypeptide(L)'
;IIYMLSRYYPEKKLIVVPTTALVHQMSSDFKEYGYQDECHKITAGADKDSDAEITVTTWQSIYKMPKSWFNQYKVVIGDEAHLFKSKSLESIMKKLTVCPYRFGFTGTLDGTLTHRLVLEGLFGPVEKVTTTSELIESNHLAKFKINIITLKYSDQTCNLLRRAKY
;
A
#
# COMPACT_ATOMS: atom_id res chain seq x y z
N ILE A 1 -10.49 3.15 7.15
CA ILE A 1 -10.37 4.37 6.30
C ILE A 1 -10.61 4.03 4.83
N ILE A 2 -9.87 3.08 4.22
CA ILE A 2 -10.01 2.71 2.80
C ILE A 2 -11.45 2.35 2.43
N TYR A 3 -12.11 1.53 3.26
CA TYR A 3 -13.52 1.18 3.09
C TYR A 3 -14.45 2.40 3.13
N MET A 4 -14.23 3.33 4.06
CA MET A 4 -15.04 4.57 4.17
C MET A 4 -14.90 5.44 2.92
N LEU A 5 -13.67 5.62 2.42
CA LEU A 5 -13.44 6.35 1.17
C LEU A 5 -14.09 5.64 -0.03
N SER A 6 -14.01 4.32 -0.08
CA SER A 6 -14.66 3.54 -1.14
C SER A 6 -16.18 3.70 -1.14
N ARG A 7 -16.78 3.95 0.03
CA ARG A 7 -18.22 4.25 0.16
C ARG A 7 -18.57 5.71 -0.17
N TYR A 8 -17.63 6.63 0.09
CA TYR A 8 -17.85 8.06 -0.13
C TYR A 8 -17.89 8.43 -1.61
N TYR A 9 -17.03 7.82 -2.43
CA TYR A 9 -16.96 8.08 -3.86
C TYR A 9 -17.80 7.06 -4.63
N PRO A 10 -18.78 7.50 -5.45
CA PRO A 10 -19.62 6.59 -6.24
C PRO A 10 -18.91 6.03 -7.47
N GLU A 11 -17.82 6.65 -7.91
CA GLU A 11 -17.11 6.29 -9.13
C GLU A 11 -16.34 4.98 -8.97
N LYS A 12 -16.01 4.33 -10.11
CA LYS A 12 -15.22 3.09 -10.13
C LYS A 12 -13.82 3.27 -9.55
N LYS A 13 -13.45 2.38 -8.65
CA LYS A 13 -12.26 2.47 -7.81
C LYS A 13 -11.24 1.38 -8.11
N LEU A 14 -9.97 1.76 -8.12
CA LEU A 14 -8.82 0.86 -8.17
C LEU A 14 -8.07 0.91 -6.85
N ILE A 15 -8.02 -0.20 -6.14
CA ILE A 15 -7.27 -0.33 -4.90
C ILE A 15 -6.03 -1.19 -5.18
N VAL A 16 -4.86 -0.63 -4.95
CA VAL A 16 -3.58 -1.30 -5.19
C VAL A 16 -2.93 -1.64 -3.86
N VAL A 17 -2.71 -2.92 -3.63
CA VAL A 17 -2.10 -3.46 -2.42
C VAL A 17 -0.79 -4.19 -2.72
N PRO A 18 0.12 -4.35 -1.74
CA PRO A 18 1.44 -4.93 -1.99
C PRO A 18 1.42 -6.41 -2.37
N THR A 19 0.52 -7.20 -1.80
CA THR A 19 0.55 -8.66 -1.92
C THR A 19 -0.82 -9.25 -2.28
N THR A 20 -0.80 -10.43 -2.90
CA THR A 20 -2.03 -11.19 -3.22
C THR A 20 -2.83 -11.56 -1.97
N ALA A 21 -2.16 -11.85 -0.85
CA ALA A 21 -2.84 -12.11 0.41
C ALA A 21 -3.70 -10.91 0.84
N LEU A 22 -3.17 -9.69 0.72
CA LEU A 22 -3.92 -8.46 1.02
C LEU A 22 -5.08 -8.20 0.06
N VAL A 23 -5.00 -8.65 -1.21
CA VAL A 23 -6.14 -8.58 -2.14
C VAL A 23 -7.32 -9.39 -1.59
N HIS A 24 -7.08 -10.60 -1.12
CA HIS A 24 -8.12 -11.45 -0.55
C HIS A 24 -8.62 -10.92 0.79
N GLN A 25 -7.71 -10.54 1.68
CA GLN A 25 -8.04 -10.00 2.99
C GLN A 25 -8.91 -8.74 2.86
N MET A 26 -8.50 -7.75 2.09
CA MET A 26 -9.25 -6.50 1.92
C MET A 26 -10.66 -6.74 1.38
N SER A 27 -10.81 -7.67 0.43
CA SER A 27 -12.13 -8.06 -0.08
C SER A 27 -13.00 -8.72 1.01
N SER A 28 -12.40 -9.54 1.89
CA SER A 28 -13.09 -10.14 3.04
C SER A 28 -13.50 -9.09 4.06
N ASP A 29 -12.56 -8.21 4.42
CA ASP A 29 -12.80 -7.11 5.37
C ASP A 29 -13.94 -6.20 4.89
N PHE A 30 -14.01 -5.92 3.59
CA PHE A 30 -15.10 -5.10 3.04
C PHE A 30 -16.46 -5.77 3.21
N LYS A 31 -16.55 -7.10 3.03
CA LYS A 31 -17.78 -7.85 3.31
C LYS A 31 -18.15 -7.79 4.80
N GLU A 32 -17.17 -7.95 5.69
CA GLU A 32 -17.37 -7.82 7.15
C GLU A 32 -17.83 -6.42 7.56
N TYR A 33 -17.35 -5.38 6.85
CA TYR A 33 -17.80 -3.99 7.07
C TYR A 33 -19.15 -3.67 6.42
N GLY A 34 -19.81 -4.67 5.80
CA GLY A 34 -21.16 -4.54 5.24
C GLY A 34 -21.21 -4.11 3.78
N TYR A 35 -20.15 -4.28 3.00
CA TYR A 35 -20.21 -4.12 1.55
C TYR A 35 -21.01 -5.24 0.93
N GLN A 36 -22.10 -4.89 0.23
CA GLN A 36 -23.07 -5.86 -0.26
C GLN A 36 -22.64 -6.52 -1.58
N ASP A 37 -21.90 -5.77 -2.40
CA ASP A 37 -21.45 -6.24 -3.71
C ASP A 37 -20.11 -7.00 -3.59
N GLU A 38 -19.67 -7.58 -4.70
CA GLU A 38 -18.36 -8.23 -4.74
C GLU A 38 -17.27 -7.28 -5.26
N CYS A 39 -16.14 -7.27 -4.55
CA CYS A 39 -14.92 -6.66 -5.08
C CYS A 39 -14.35 -7.54 -6.18
N HIS A 40 -14.04 -6.96 -7.33
CA HIS A 40 -13.26 -7.63 -8.36
C HIS A 40 -11.81 -7.78 -7.93
N LYS A 41 -11.33 -9.02 -7.82
CA LYS A 41 -9.97 -9.36 -7.39
C LYS A 41 -9.10 -9.71 -8.58
N ILE A 42 -8.14 -8.86 -8.91
CA ILE A 42 -7.18 -9.15 -9.97
C ILE A 42 -5.89 -9.71 -9.35
N THR A 43 -5.70 -11.00 -9.51
CA THR A 43 -4.47 -11.74 -9.16
C THR A 43 -3.89 -12.40 -10.42
N ALA A 44 -2.86 -13.21 -10.27
CA ALA A 44 -2.26 -13.94 -11.39
C ALA A 44 -3.30 -14.85 -12.07
N GLY A 45 -3.47 -14.69 -13.39
CA GLY A 45 -4.42 -15.48 -14.18
C GLY A 45 -5.89 -15.04 -14.09
N ALA A 46 -6.25 -14.08 -13.24
CA ALA A 46 -7.60 -13.55 -13.17
C ALA A 46 -7.92 -12.64 -14.38
N ASP A 47 -9.21 -12.59 -14.71
CA ASP A 47 -9.71 -11.62 -15.70
C ASP A 47 -9.36 -10.20 -15.23
N LYS A 48 -9.07 -9.33 -16.19
CA LYS A 48 -8.72 -7.93 -15.94
C LYS A 48 -9.91 -7.00 -16.07
N ASP A 49 -10.97 -7.44 -16.71
CA ASP A 49 -12.16 -6.65 -16.97
C ASP A 49 -13.31 -7.08 -16.06
N SER A 50 -14.05 -6.12 -15.55
CA SER A 50 -15.20 -6.34 -14.68
C SER A 50 -16.03 -5.07 -14.57
N ASP A 51 -17.33 -5.21 -14.41
CA ASP A 51 -18.25 -4.10 -14.11
C ASP A 51 -18.30 -3.75 -12.62
N ALA A 52 -17.61 -4.51 -11.77
CA ALA A 52 -17.55 -4.25 -10.33
C ALA A 52 -17.08 -2.82 -10.03
N GLU A 53 -17.74 -2.20 -9.08
CA GLU A 53 -17.43 -0.83 -8.63
C GLU A 53 -16.03 -0.72 -8.01
N ILE A 54 -15.61 -1.77 -7.30
CA ILE A 54 -14.33 -1.83 -6.61
C ILE A 54 -13.47 -2.94 -7.20
N THR A 55 -12.29 -2.57 -7.69
CA THR A 55 -11.25 -3.51 -8.12
C THR A 55 -10.10 -3.48 -7.12
N VAL A 56 -9.74 -4.63 -6.55
CA VAL A 56 -8.58 -4.79 -5.65
C VAL A 56 -7.52 -5.62 -6.35
N THR A 57 -6.30 -5.14 -6.39
CA THR A 57 -5.23 -5.77 -7.17
C THR A 57 -3.84 -5.52 -6.60
N THR A 58 -2.87 -6.31 -7.06
CA THR A 58 -1.44 -5.98 -6.89
C THR A 58 -0.92 -5.24 -8.11
N TRP A 59 0.12 -4.43 -7.94
CA TRP A 59 0.74 -3.71 -9.06
C TRP A 59 1.31 -4.65 -10.14
N GLN A 60 1.81 -5.83 -9.75
CA GLN A 60 2.34 -6.84 -10.65
C GLN A 60 1.30 -7.34 -11.64
N SER A 61 0.05 -7.40 -11.21
CA SER A 61 -1.05 -7.89 -12.04
C SER A 61 -1.48 -6.91 -13.11
N ILE A 62 -1.22 -5.61 -12.95
CA ILE A 62 -1.77 -4.56 -13.81
C ILE A 62 -0.73 -3.65 -14.47
N TYR A 63 0.55 -3.68 -14.10
CA TYR A 63 1.55 -2.72 -14.62
C TYR A 63 1.73 -2.76 -16.14
N LYS A 64 1.45 -3.90 -16.79
CA LYS A 64 1.50 -4.07 -18.25
C LYS A 64 0.25 -3.63 -18.97
N MET A 65 -0.85 -3.34 -18.26
CA MET A 65 -2.10 -2.93 -18.88
C MET A 65 -1.93 -1.62 -19.66
N PRO A 66 -2.61 -1.47 -20.81
CA PRO A 66 -2.56 -0.25 -21.59
C PRO A 66 -3.21 0.92 -20.83
N LYS A 67 -2.85 2.16 -21.18
CA LYS A 67 -3.40 3.37 -20.56
C LYS A 67 -4.94 3.42 -20.65
N SER A 68 -5.52 2.94 -21.75
CA SER A 68 -6.97 2.90 -21.95
C SER A 68 -7.70 2.09 -20.89
N TRP A 69 -7.10 0.99 -20.41
CA TRP A 69 -7.69 0.17 -19.36
C TRP A 69 -7.88 0.95 -18.06
N PHE A 70 -6.96 1.87 -17.73
CA PHE A 70 -7.02 2.68 -16.52
C PHE A 70 -8.08 3.79 -16.59
N ASN A 71 -8.59 4.16 -17.77
CA ASN A 71 -9.53 5.28 -17.94
C ASN A 71 -10.90 5.06 -17.26
N GLN A 72 -11.25 3.81 -16.98
CA GLN A 72 -12.47 3.46 -16.25
C GLN A 72 -12.45 3.86 -14.79
N TYR A 73 -11.26 4.02 -14.19
CA TYR A 73 -11.11 4.33 -12.77
C TYR A 73 -11.01 5.83 -12.54
N LYS A 74 -11.84 6.34 -11.63
CA LYS A 74 -11.84 7.75 -11.21
C LYS A 74 -11.24 7.94 -9.82
N VAL A 75 -11.16 6.87 -9.06
CA VAL A 75 -10.55 6.83 -7.73
C VAL A 75 -9.44 5.79 -7.73
N VAL A 76 -8.27 6.15 -7.26
CA VAL A 76 -7.19 5.20 -6.97
C VAL A 76 -6.78 5.31 -5.52
N ILE A 77 -6.65 4.17 -4.87
CA ILE A 77 -6.20 4.05 -3.49
C ILE A 77 -4.99 3.14 -3.46
N GLY A 78 -3.85 3.66 -3.01
CA GLY A 78 -2.63 2.89 -2.78
C GLY A 78 -2.46 2.58 -1.31
N ASP A 79 -2.49 1.31 -0.96
CA ASP A 79 -2.07 0.85 0.36
C ASP A 79 -0.54 0.68 0.37
N GLU A 80 0.07 0.92 1.53
CA GLU A 80 1.54 1.02 1.66
C GLU A 80 2.15 1.98 0.63
N ALA A 81 1.62 3.19 0.59
CA ALA A 81 1.95 4.20 -0.42
C ALA A 81 3.46 4.50 -0.54
N HIS A 82 4.24 4.26 0.51
CA HIS A 82 5.70 4.41 0.48
C HIS A 82 6.39 3.52 -0.57
N LEU A 83 5.74 2.44 -1.03
CA LEU A 83 6.23 1.56 -2.08
C LEU A 83 6.08 2.18 -3.48
N PHE A 84 5.25 3.21 -3.66
CA PHE A 84 4.98 3.86 -4.97
C PHE A 84 6.16 4.67 -5.52
N LYS A 85 7.27 4.71 -4.81
CA LYS A 85 8.56 5.19 -5.32
C LYS A 85 9.18 4.28 -6.39
N SER A 86 8.70 3.05 -6.55
CA SER A 86 9.19 2.13 -7.58
C SER A 86 8.71 2.54 -8.97
N LYS A 87 9.58 2.37 -9.99
CA LYS A 87 9.27 2.72 -11.38
C LYS A 87 7.98 2.10 -11.91
N SER A 88 7.66 0.87 -11.47
CA SER A 88 6.45 0.17 -11.92
C SER A 88 5.17 0.80 -11.37
N LEU A 89 5.14 1.13 -10.08
CA LEU A 89 4.01 1.79 -9.45
C LEU A 89 3.86 3.24 -9.94
N GLU A 90 4.96 3.97 -10.09
CA GLU A 90 4.97 5.29 -10.72
C GLU A 90 4.40 5.25 -12.14
N SER A 91 4.77 4.22 -12.93
CA SER A 91 4.24 4.02 -14.29
C SER A 91 2.73 3.80 -14.29
N ILE A 92 2.18 3.06 -13.32
CA ILE A 92 0.73 2.88 -13.16
C ILE A 92 0.08 4.23 -12.89
N MET A 93 0.60 5.01 -11.94
CA MET A 93 0.06 6.32 -11.59
C MET A 93 0.09 7.30 -12.77
N LYS A 94 1.10 7.24 -13.63
CA LYS A 94 1.19 8.04 -14.87
C LYS A 94 0.15 7.62 -15.93
N LYS A 95 -0.32 6.36 -15.93
CA LYS A 95 -1.39 5.90 -16.82
C LYS A 95 -2.78 6.34 -16.38
N LEU A 96 -2.98 6.64 -15.10
CA LEU A 96 -4.25 7.10 -14.51
C LEU A 96 -4.51 8.59 -14.81
N THR A 97 -4.50 8.99 -16.09
CA THR A 97 -4.57 10.39 -16.50
C THR A 97 -5.94 11.05 -16.30
N VAL A 98 -7.00 10.26 -16.19
CA VAL A 98 -8.38 10.76 -15.99
C VAL A 98 -8.93 10.38 -14.61
N CYS A 99 -8.02 10.12 -13.66
CA CYS A 99 -8.33 9.73 -12.29
C CYS A 99 -8.05 10.94 -11.36
N PRO A 100 -9.08 11.73 -11.02
CA PRO A 100 -8.91 12.94 -10.21
C PRO A 100 -8.67 12.65 -8.73
N TYR A 101 -9.21 11.54 -8.22
CA TYR A 101 -9.14 11.22 -6.79
C TYR A 101 -8.06 10.18 -6.53
N ARG A 102 -7.01 10.59 -5.83
CA ARG A 102 -5.83 9.76 -5.57
C ARG A 102 -5.48 9.78 -4.10
N PHE A 103 -5.49 8.62 -3.46
CA PHE A 103 -5.21 8.46 -2.05
C PHE A 103 -4.10 7.44 -1.83
N GLY A 104 -3.13 7.80 -1.00
CA GLY A 104 -2.07 6.90 -0.57
C GLY A 104 -2.07 6.77 0.94
N PHE A 105 -2.08 5.55 1.46
CA PHE A 105 -2.00 5.26 2.88
C PHE A 105 -0.69 4.58 3.21
N THR A 106 -0.05 4.99 4.28
CA THR A 106 1.14 4.33 4.81
C THR A 106 1.31 4.62 6.29
N GLY A 107 1.70 3.62 7.05
CA GLY A 107 2.09 3.78 8.45
C GLY A 107 3.55 4.23 8.62
N THR A 108 4.35 4.13 7.57
CA THR A 108 5.80 4.40 7.59
C THR A 108 6.20 5.27 6.41
N LEU A 109 6.46 6.54 6.66
CA LEU A 109 7.10 7.41 5.68
C LEU A 109 8.58 7.49 6.04
N ASP A 110 9.47 7.02 5.13
CA ASP A 110 10.90 7.24 5.35
C ASP A 110 11.20 8.74 5.24
N GLY A 111 12.07 9.26 6.12
CA GLY A 111 12.33 10.69 6.24
C GLY A 111 13.09 11.32 5.08
N THR A 112 13.23 10.64 3.92
CA THR A 112 13.95 11.20 2.76
C THR A 112 13.05 12.14 1.98
N LEU A 113 13.48 13.40 1.84
CA LEU A 113 12.77 14.45 1.11
C LEU A 113 12.43 14.05 -0.33
N THR A 114 13.33 13.34 -1.02
CA THR A 114 13.11 12.88 -2.40
C THR A 114 11.92 11.94 -2.51
N HIS A 115 11.77 10.99 -1.58
CA HIS A 115 10.62 10.08 -1.58
C HIS A 115 9.32 10.81 -1.30
N ARG A 116 9.35 11.77 -0.37
CA ARG A 116 8.18 12.59 -0.06
C ARG A 116 7.71 13.36 -1.29
N LEU A 117 8.60 14.02 -2.01
CA LEU A 117 8.28 14.76 -3.24
C LEU A 117 7.65 13.89 -4.33
N VAL A 118 8.16 12.64 -4.51
CA VAL A 118 7.57 11.69 -5.46
C VAL A 118 6.15 11.33 -5.04
N LEU A 119 5.92 11.01 -3.78
CA LEU A 119 4.60 10.66 -3.27
C LEU A 119 3.62 11.82 -3.34
N GLU A 120 4.05 13.02 -2.99
CA GLU A 120 3.24 14.24 -3.12
C GLU A 120 2.89 14.53 -4.59
N GLY A 121 3.79 14.26 -5.53
CA GLY A 121 3.51 14.35 -6.96
C GLY A 121 2.51 13.32 -7.48
N LEU A 122 2.38 12.17 -6.83
CA LEU A 122 1.47 11.10 -7.23
C LEU A 122 0.09 11.19 -6.56
N PHE A 123 0.04 11.57 -5.28
CA PHE A 123 -1.15 11.51 -4.42
C PHE A 123 -1.59 12.87 -3.88
N GLY A 124 -0.73 13.87 -3.89
CA GLY A 124 -0.97 15.17 -3.25
C GLY A 124 -0.25 15.32 -1.91
N PRO A 125 -0.52 16.41 -1.17
CA PRO A 125 0.16 16.71 0.08
C PRO A 125 0.07 15.58 1.10
N VAL A 126 1.15 15.40 1.88
CA VAL A 126 1.18 14.41 2.96
C VAL A 126 0.48 14.98 4.19
N GLU A 127 -0.61 14.33 4.59
CA GLU A 127 -1.36 14.61 5.81
C GLU A 127 -0.98 13.60 6.89
N LYS A 128 -0.47 14.07 8.02
CA LYS A 128 -0.16 13.23 9.17
C LYS A 128 -1.36 13.17 10.09
N VAL A 129 -2.06 12.05 10.09
CA VAL A 129 -3.32 11.87 10.84
C VAL A 129 -3.05 11.62 12.32
N THR A 130 -2.05 10.80 12.66
CA THR A 130 -1.71 10.45 14.05
C THR A 130 -0.31 9.87 14.15
N THR A 131 0.19 9.72 15.37
CA THR A 131 1.47 9.06 15.67
C THR A 131 1.24 7.81 16.50
N THR A 132 2.23 6.90 16.48
CA THR A 132 2.23 5.72 17.35
C THR A 132 2.15 6.10 18.84
N SER A 133 2.84 7.18 19.25
CA SER A 133 2.80 7.68 20.63
C SER A 133 1.39 8.14 21.02
N GLU A 134 0.74 8.95 20.19
CA GLU A 134 -0.65 9.38 20.42
C GLU A 134 -1.63 8.20 20.50
N LEU A 135 -1.46 7.19 19.67
CA LEU A 135 -2.30 5.99 19.71
C LEU A 135 -2.07 5.14 20.97
N ILE A 136 -0.83 5.10 21.49
CA ILE A 136 -0.52 4.45 22.78
C ILE A 136 -1.10 5.25 23.95
N GLU A 137 -0.95 6.56 23.95
CA GLU A 137 -1.48 7.44 24.99
C GLU A 137 -3.00 7.41 25.06
N SER A 138 -3.66 7.32 23.90
CA SER A 138 -5.12 7.19 23.79
C SER A 138 -5.64 5.76 23.98
N ASN A 139 -4.80 4.81 24.38
CA ASN A 139 -5.11 3.38 24.56
C ASN A 139 -5.66 2.66 23.30
N HIS A 140 -5.40 3.18 22.11
CA HIS A 140 -5.71 2.48 20.84
C HIS A 140 -4.64 1.47 20.45
N LEU A 141 -3.41 1.62 20.98
CA LEU A 141 -2.32 0.66 20.83
C LEU A 141 -1.79 0.24 22.19
N ALA A 142 -1.37 -1.03 22.27
CA ALA A 142 -0.75 -1.56 23.48
C ALA A 142 0.60 -0.90 23.74
N LYS A 143 0.91 -0.64 25.01
CA LYS A 143 2.25 -0.23 25.44
C LYS A 143 3.22 -1.39 25.19
N PHE A 144 4.34 -1.11 24.56
CA PHE A 144 5.40 -2.11 24.36
C PHE A 144 6.75 -1.57 24.76
N LYS A 145 7.66 -2.48 25.12
CA LYS A 145 9.05 -2.18 25.45
C LYS A 145 9.96 -3.05 24.58
N ILE A 146 10.86 -2.43 23.87
CA ILE A 146 11.89 -3.13 23.10
C ILE A 146 13.14 -3.24 23.96
N ASN A 147 13.57 -4.47 24.28
CA ASN A 147 14.83 -4.75 24.93
C ASN A 147 15.81 -5.28 23.88
N ILE A 148 16.86 -4.52 23.59
CA ILE A 148 17.91 -4.91 22.65
C ILE A 148 19.03 -5.55 23.44
N ILE A 149 19.29 -6.83 23.21
CA ILE A 149 20.43 -7.55 23.78
C ILE A 149 21.53 -7.58 22.72
N THR A 150 22.61 -6.87 22.98
CA THR A 150 23.77 -6.84 22.10
C THR A 150 24.81 -7.84 22.59
N LEU A 151 25.06 -8.88 21.80
CA LEU A 151 26.15 -9.82 22.06
C LEU A 151 27.46 -9.23 21.49
N LYS A 152 28.45 -9.07 22.33
CA LYS A 152 29.82 -8.67 21.94
C LYS A 152 30.71 -9.88 21.97
N TYR A 153 31.33 -10.21 20.87
CA TYR A 153 32.33 -11.25 20.74
C TYR A 153 33.73 -10.61 20.78
N SER A 154 34.71 -11.37 21.22
CA SER A 154 36.13 -10.94 21.14
C SER A 154 36.54 -10.80 19.65
N ASP A 155 37.54 -9.93 19.40
CA ASP A 155 38.06 -9.74 18.05
C ASP A 155 38.59 -11.05 17.45
N GLN A 156 39.15 -11.93 18.27
CA GLN A 156 39.58 -13.26 17.83
C GLN A 156 38.42 -14.11 17.33
N THR A 157 37.31 -14.15 18.06
CA THR A 157 36.07 -14.87 17.65
C THR A 157 35.49 -14.27 16.39
N CYS A 158 35.42 -12.96 16.27
CA CYS A 158 34.93 -12.27 15.06
C CYS A 158 35.79 -12.61 13.83
N ASN A 159 37.10 -12.65 13.99
CA ASN A 159 38.02 -12.99 12.91
C ASN A 159 37.92 -14.47 12.48
N LEU A 160 37.72 -15.40 13.43
CA LEU A 160 37.47 -16.80 13.12
C LEU A 160 36.16 -16.97 12.33
N LEU A 161 35.07 -16.33 12.75
CA LEU A 161 33.79 -16.37 12.04
C LEU A 161 33.84 -15.77 10.64
N ARG A 162 34.60 -14.67 10.44
CA ARG A 162 34.80 -14.08 9.10
C ARG A 162 35.59 -14.98 8.16
N ARG A 163 36.46 -15.84 8.68
CA ARG A 163 37.27 -16.80 7.89
C ARG A 163 36.56 -18.10 7.60
N ALA A 164 35.58 -18.48 8.41
CA ALA A 164 34.70 -19.60 8.15
C ALA A 164 33.79 -19.21 6.97
N LYS A 165 34.21 -19.54 5.74
CA LYS A 165 33.32 -19.48 4.58
C LYS A 165 32.26 -20.57 4.75
N TYR A 166 30.99 -20.18 4.72
CA TYR A 166 29.87 -21.10 4.54
C TYR A 166 29.92 -21.72 3.15
#